data_74b233590a8ffa83708c5d1a290bb07a
#
_entry.id   74b233590a8ffa83708c5d1a290bb07a
#
_cell.length_a   1.000
_cell.length_b   1.000
_cell.length_c   1.000
_cell.angle_alpha   90.00
_cell.angle_beta   90.00
_cell.angle_gamma   90.00
#
_symmetry.space_group_name_H-M   'P 1'
#
loop_
_entity.id
_entity.type
_entity.pdbx_description
1 polymer ?
#
loop_
_entity_poly.entity_id
_entity_poly.type
_entity_poly.pdbx_seq_one_letter_code
_entity_poly.pdbx_strand_id
1 'polypeptide(L)'
;MNRRHLLAAAPAILAASRLRAADSVSSPALVVKAHKYRIGVSTYSFWHFDEGSEKWRSIEKCLEAAAEMGFDGVEILQVQMTDTSPAALRNIKRRAFTLGLDLMGFSTHQTFLTPDPDKRADNILKTTQLLEQAYDLGIPTIRVNTGRWGTSKNFDDLMKNRGIEPRLAGYTDEDGFKWVIDSFQKLVPEAEKRGVIMGLENHWGLGITAEGVMKVVDAVKSPWLQVTLDTGNFLEDPYDRLKQLAPHTVLLQAKTYYGGGLWYSLDLDYARIATIMRESGYTGYLSLEMEGKEDPLTAVPKSLELLRKHFS
;
A
#
# COMPACT_ATOMS: atom_id res chain seq x y z
N MET A 1 38.64 -5.86 -74.97
CA MET A 1 38.99 -4.56 -75.60
C MET A 1 38.99 -3.50 -74.53
N ASN A 2 40.18 -3.01 -74.17
CA ASN A 2 40.61 -1.62 -74.12
C ASN A 2 39.79 -0.64 -73.31
N ARG A 3 40.26 0.12 -72.44
CA ARG A 3 41.42 0.94 -71.99
C ARG A 3 40.88 1.94 -70.99
N ARG A 4 41.46 2.59 -70.10
CA ARG A 4 42.84 2.97 -69.72
C ARG A 4 42.77 3.69 -68.34
N HIS A 5 43.85 3.58 -67.64
CA HIS A 5 44.18 4.36 -66.41
C HIS A 5 44.06 5.88 -66.55
N LEU A 6 43.78 6.55 -65.45
CA LEU A 6 44.47 7.80 -65.13
C LEU A 6 44.49 8.00 -63.60
N LEU A 7 45.69 8.02 -63.06
CA LEU A 7 46.08 8.49 -61.74
C LEU A 7 46.01 10.01 -61.75
N ALA A 8 45.46 10.61 -60.70
CA ALA A 8 45.73 12.01 -60.38
C ALA A 8 45.89 12.14 -58.87
N ALA A 9 47.02 12.73 -58.49
CA ALA A 9 47.49 12.91 -57.12
C ALA A 9 46.67 13.89 -56.30
N ALA A 10 46.63 13.61 -55.02
CA ALA A 10 46.05 14.51 -53.95
C ALA A 10 47.07 15.57 -53.49
N PRO A 11 46.64 16.72 -53.00
CA PRO A 11 47.43 17.42 -52.02
C PRO A 11 46.78 17.26 -50.62
N ALA A 12 47.60 16.93 -49.63
CA ALA A 12 47.27 16.91 -48.21
C ALA A 12 47.00 18.34 -47.73
N ILE A 13 45.80 18.54 -47.14
CA ILE A 13 45.50 19.75 -46.39
C ILE A 13 45.48 19.33 -44.93
N LEU A 14 46.46 19.82 -44.15
CA LEU A 14 46.45 19.81 -42.70
C LEU A 14 45.27 20.67 -42.21
N ALA A 15 44.24 20.06 -41.67
CA ALA A 15 43.20 20.74 -40.92
C ALA A 15 43.51 20.64 -39.42
N ALA A 16 43.91 21.75 -38.85
CA ALA A 16 44.09 21.91 -37.40
C ALA A 16 42.76 21.68 -36.69
N SER A 17 42.67 20.61 -35.89
CA SER A 17 41.57 20.34 -35.00
C SER A 17 41.56 21.33 -33.84
N ARG A 18 40.69 22.33 -33.90
CA ARG A 18 40.32 23.13 -32.75
C ARG A 18 39.38 22.27 -31.87
N LEU A 19 39.89 21.79 -30.75
CA LEU A 19 39.04 21.29 -29.65
C LEU A 19 38.14 22.42 -29.19
N ARG A 20 36.88 22.38 -29.55
CA ARG A 20 35.82 23.13 -28.83
C ARG A 20 35.62 22.46 -27.51
N ALA A 21 35.82 23.22 -26.43
CA ALA A 21 35.35 22.86 -25.10
C ALA A 21 33.85 22.55 -25.18
N ALA A 22 33.46 21.38 -24.75
CA ALA A 22 32.05 21.03 -24.61
C ALA A 22 31.49 21.93 -23.53
N ASP A 23 30.62 22.86 -23.91
CA ASP A 23 29.74 23.57 -22.98
C ASP A 23 28.95 22.50 -22.24
N SER A 24 29.22 22.39 -20.94
CA SER A 24 28.37 21.60 -20.03
C SER A 24 26.99 22.22 -19.99
N VAL A 25 26.07 21.68 -20.79
CA VAL A 25 24.64 21.98 -20.66
C VAL A 25 24.23 21.45 -19.30
N SER A 26 24.20 22.34 -18.30
CA SER A 26 23.58 22.01 -17.03
C SER A 26 22.10 21.70 -17.31
N SER A 27 21.72 20.44 -17.14
CA SER A 27 20.31 20.07 -17.17
C SER A 27 19.57 20.98 -16.18
N PRO A 28 18.46 21.62 -16.59
CA PRO A 28 17.68 22.42 -15.67
C PRO A 28 17.28 21.53 -14.50
N ALA A 29 17.63 21.96 -13.28
CA ALA A 29 17.15 21.30 -12.08
C ALA A 29 15.62 21.22 -12.19
N LEU A 30 15.09 19.99 -12.18
CA LEU A 30 13.65 19.77 -12.09
C LEU A 30 13.17 20.52 -10.84
N VAL A 31 12.46 21.61 -11.03
CA VAL A 31 11.73 22.28 -9.95
C VAL A 31 10.63 21.30 -9.55
N VAL A 32 10.91 20.46 -8.55
CA VAL A 32 9.90 19.61 -7.94
C VAL A 32 8.90 20.57 -7.30
N LYS A 33 7.77 20.80 -7.98
CA LYS A 33 6.64 21.49 -7.37
C LYS A 33 6.32 20.76 -6.09
N ALA A 34 6.14 21.50 -4.98
CA ALA A 34 5.70 20.90 -3.72
C ALA A 34 4.46 20.05 -4.01
N HIS A 35 4.59 18.72 -3.82
CA HIS A 35 3.50 17.79 -4.08
C HIS A 35 2.51 17.87 -2.92
N LYS A 36 1.27 18.22 -3.22
CA LYS A 36 0.19 18.16 -2.23
C LYS A 36 -0.35 16.73 -2.21
N TYR A 37 -0.14 16.04 -1.10
CA TYR A 37 -0.67 14.69 -0.93
C TYR A 37 -2.20 14.70 -0.85
N ARG A 38 -2.85 13.72 -1.48
CA ARG A 38 -4.26 13.45 -1.30
C ARG A 38 -4.46 12.57 -0.07
N ILE A 39 -5.44 12.93 0.76
CA ILE A 39 -5.71 12.25 2.02
C ILE A 39 -7.10 11.64 1.97
N GLY A 40 -7.15 10.33 2.06
CA GLY A 40 -8.38 9.57 2.23
C GLY A 40 -8.49 8.98 3.62
N VAL A 41 -9.57 8.25 3.85
CA VAL A 41 -9.85 7.58 5.11
C VAL A 41 -10.27 6.12 4.86
N SER A 42 -9.72 5.21 5.66
CA SER A 42 -10.19 3.82 5.71
C SER A 42 -11.55 3.75 6.43
N THR A 43 -12.50 3.02 5.88
CA THR A 43 -13.80 2.80 6.52
C THR A 43 -13.67 2.11 7.87
N TYR A 44 -12.54 1.43 8.13
CA TYR A 44 -12.15 0.92 9.44
C TYR A 44 -12.19 2.00 10.52
N SER A 45 -11.76 3.23 10.20
CA SER A 45 -11.73 4.38 11.14
C SER A 45 -13.08 4.74 11.74
N PHE A 46 -14.17 4.32 11.12
CA PHE A 46 -15.53 4.53 11.60
C PHE A 46 -16.10 3.29 12.31
N TRP A 47 -15.77 2.09 11.80
CA TRP A 47 -16.44 0.86 12.21
C TRP A 47 -15.70 0.08 13.31
N HIS A 48 -14.38 0.01 13.29
CA HIS A 48 -13.52 -0.69 14.28
C HIS A 48 -13.95 -2.14 14.58
N PHE A 49 -14.51 -2.86 13.60
CA PHE A 49 -15.11 -4.19 13.77
C PHE A 49 -16.30 -4.23 14.78
N ASP A 50 -16.94 -3.10 15.03
CA ASP A 50 -18.16 -3.05 15.86
C ASP A 50 -19.35 -3.61 15.10
N GLU A 51 -19.60 -4.92 15.26
CA GLU A 51 -20.70 -5.64 14.62
C GLU A 51 -22.07 -5.13 15.05
N GLY A 52 -22.16 -4.43 16.20
CA GLY A 52 -23.39 -3.80 16.69
C GLY A 52 -23.69 -2.45 16.06
N SER A 53 -22.75 -1.87 15.33
CA SER A 53 -22.90 -0.55 14.72
C SER A 53 -23.53 -0.62 13.33
N GLU A 54 -24.85 -0.66 13.25
CA GLU A 54 -25.60 -0.60 11.99
C GLU A 54 -25.22 0.61 11.12
N LYS A 55 -24.99 1.76 11.76
CA LYS A 55 -24.62 2.98 11.05
C LYS A 55 -23.28 2.84 10.34
N TRP A 56 -22.25 2.44 11.08
CA TRP A 56 -20.87 2.42 10.57
C TRP A 56 -20.54 1.14 9.81
N ARG A 57 -21.42 0.13 9.85
CA ARG A 57 -21.30 -1.03 8.97
C ARG A 57 -21.65 -0.69 7.52
N SER A 58 -22.47 0.34 7.27
CA SER A 58 -22.79 0.81 5.91
C SER A 58 -21.61 1.54 5.27
N ILE A 59 -21.13 1.03 4.14
CA ILE A 59 -20.09 1.69 3.33
C ILE A 59 -20.57 3.06 2.85
N GLU A 60 -21.83 3.17 2.42
CA GLU A 60 -22.41 4.44 1.95
C GLU A 60 -22.42 5.51 3.05
N LYS A 61 -22.67 5.13 4.32
CA LYS A 61 -22.59 6.06 5.45
C LYS A 61 -21.16 6.52 5.74
N CYS A 62 -20.18 5.63 5.57
CA CYS A 62 -18.77 6.00 5.67
C CYS A 62 -18.36 6.96 4.55
N LEU A 63 -18.85 6.74 3.31
CA LEU A 63 -18.61 7.66 2.18
C LEU A 63 -19.21 9.05 2.45
N GLU A 64 -20.45 9.12 2.96
CA GLU A 64 -21.11 10.38 3.31
C GLU A 64 -20.30 11.15 4.35
N ALA A 65 -19.91 10.47 5.44
CA ALA A 65 -19.10 11.08 6.50
C ALA A 65 -17.73 11.54 5.99
N ALA A 66 -17.05 10.74 5.16
CA ALA A 66 -15.78 11.12 4.57
C ALA A 66 -15.88 12.38 3.69
N ALA A 67 -16.94 12.49 2.87
CA ALA A 67 -17.19 13.66 2.04
C ALA A 67 -17.50 14.91 2.89
N GLU A 68 -18.34 14.79 3.92
CA GLU A 68 -18.68 15.88 4.85
C GLU A 68 -17.44 16.40 5.60
N MET A 69 -16.52 15.50 5.97
CA MET A 69 -15.25 15.87 6.63
C MET A 69 -14.20 16.41 5.64
N GLY A 70 -14.44 16.31 4.33
CA GLY A 70 -13.58 16.86 3.29
C GLY A 70 -12.37 16.00 2.94
N PHE A 71 -12.46 14.68 3.04
CA PHE A 71 -11.45 13.76 2.51
C PHE A 71 -11.44 13.74 0.98
N ASP A 72 -10.29 13.39 0.40
CA ASP A 72 -10.13 13.27 -1.06
C ASP A 72 -10.54 11.87 -1.57
N GLY A 73 -10.59 10.85 -0.70
CA GLY A 73 -10.92 9.49 -1.08
C GLY A 73 -11.21 8.57 0.10
N VAL A 74 -11.56 7.33 -0.21
CA VAL A 74 -11.89 6.29 0.78
C VAL A 74 -11.19 4.99 0.42
N GLU A 75 -10.62 4.35 1.43
CA GLU A 75 -10.22 2.95 1.42
C GLU A 75 -11.33 2.11 2.05
N ILE A 76 -11.81 1.09 1.34
CA ILE A 76 -12.88 0.24 1.85
C ILE A 76 -12.28 -0.97 2.57
N LEU A 77 -12.67 -1.21 3.81
CA LEU A 77 -12.39 -2.46 4.52
C LEU A 77 -13.36 -3.55 4.03
N GLN A 78 -12.86 -4.55 3.32
CA GLN A 78 -13.67 -5.53 2.60
C GLN A 78 -14.61 -6.32 3.55
N VAL A 79 -14.13 -6.75 4.71
CA VAL A 79 -14.94 -7.54 5.67
C VAL A 79 -16.11 -6.75 6.28
N GLN A 80 -16.11 -5.42 6.15
CA GLN A 80 -17.24 -4.57 6.55
C GLN A 80 -18.41 -4.68 5.58
N MET A 81 -18.16 -5.05 4.32
CA MET A 81 -19.19 -5.14 3.28
C MET A 81 -20.11 -6.33 3.54
N THR A 82 -21.41 -6.08 3.60
CA THR A 82 -22.45 -7.12 3.79
C THR A 82 -22.98 -7.66 2.47
N ASP A 83 -22.85 -6.88 1.38
CA ASP A 83 -23.25 -7.26 0.03
C ASP A 83 -22.11 -6.92 -0.95
N THR A 84 -21.61 -7.92 -1.66
CA THR A 84 -20.57 -7.81 -2.69
C THR A 84 -21.10 -8.15 -4.08
N SER A 85 -22.43 -8.14 -4.24
CA SER A 85 -23.05 -8.33 -5.56
C SER A 85 -22.61 -7.24 -6.55
N PRO A 86 -22.58 -7.52 -7.85
CA PRO A 86 -22.24 -6.51 -8.85
C PRO A 86 -23.13 -5.26 -8.78
N ALA A 87 -24.37 -5.39 -8.31
CA ALA A 87 -25.27 -4.26 -8.11
C ALA A 87 -24.82 -3.37 -6.94
N ALA A 88 -24.44 -3.98 -5.81
CA ALA A 88 -23.93 -3.27 -4.64
C ALA A 88 -22.61 -2.55 -4.97
N LEU A 89 -21.65 -3.22 -5.62
CA LEU A 89 -20.39 -2.62 -6.05
C LEU A 89 -20.61 -1.39 -6.94
N ARG A 90 -21.49 -1.49 -7.94
CA ARG A 90 -21.85 -0.35 -8.80
C ARG A 90 -22.49 0.80 -8.02
N ASN A 91 -23.31 0.52 -7.02
CA ASN A 91 -23.92 1.56 -6.18
C ASN A 91 -22.87 2.29 -5.33
N ILE A 92 -21.95 1.57 -4.71
CA ILE A 92 -20.82 2.15 -3.95
C ILE A 92 -19.99 3.05 -4.89
N LYS A 93 -19.58 2.54 -6.05
CA LYS A 93 -18.81 3.30 -7.05
C LYS A 93 -19.52 4.58 -7.47
N ARG A 94 -20.83 4.48 -7.81
CA ARG A 94 -21.65 5.65 -8.18
C ARG A 94 -21.74 6.64 -7.02
N ARG A 95 -21.95 6.15 -5.79
CA ARG A 95 -22.08 7.02 -4.60
C ARG A 95 -20.79 7.76 -4.32
N ALA A 96 -19.65 7.09 -4.33
CA ALA A 96 -18.34 7.73 -4.17
C ALA A 96 -18.14 8.84 -5.22
N PHE A 97 -18.37 8.54 -6.50
CA PHE A 97 -18.23 9.52 -7.57
C PHE A 97 -19.15 10.74 -7.39
N THR A 98 -20.42 10.55 -7.00
CA THR A 98 -21.36 11.66 -6.79
C THR A 98 -21.05 12.50 -5.55
N LEU A 99 -20.27 11.97 -4.62
CA LEU A 99 -19.76 12.67 -3.46
C LEU A 99 -18.39 13.34 -3.71
N GLY A 100 -17.81 13.17 -4.90
CA GLY A 100 -16.49 13.71 -5.22
C GLY A 100 -15.34 12.96 -4.55
N LEU A 101 -15.52 11.70 -4.18
CA LEU A 101 -14.53 10.86 -3.53
C LEU A 101 -13.91 9.87 -4.51
N ASP A 102 -12.59 9.72 -4.46
CA ASP A 102 -11.91 8.58 -5.09
C ASP A 102 -12.06 7.32 -4.21
N LEU A 103 -12.31 6.16 -4.83
CA LEU A 103 -12.11 4.87 -4.18
C LEU A 103 -10.64 4.48 -4.38
N MET A 104 -9.81 4.68 -3.36
CA MET A 104 -8.35 4.67 -3.51
C MET A 104 -7.67 3.39 -3.03
N GLY A 105 -8.36 2.56 -2.24
CA GLY A 105 -7.82 1.35 -1.66
C GLY A 105 -8.90 0.37 -1.24
N PHE A 106 -8.54 -0.91 -1.15
CA PHE A 106 -9.41 -2.00 -0.72
C PHE A 106 -8.65 -2.89 0.27
N SER A 107 -8.92 -2.74 1.56
CA SER A 107 -8.25 -3.50 2.61
C SER A 107 -8.83 -4.91 2.70
N THR A 108 -7.98 -5.90 2.41
CA THR A 108 -8.34 -7.32 2.40
C THR A 108 -7.43 -8.13 3.32
N HIS A 109 -7.82 -9.36 3.64
CA HIS A 109 -7.05 -10.24 4.52
C HIS A 109 -6.78 -11.58 3.85
N GLN A 110 -5.53 -12.05 3.91
CA GLN A 110 -5.09 -13.33 3.38
C GLN A 110 -4.51 -14.21 4.48
N THR A 111 -4.45 -15.52 4.21
CA THR A 111 -3.92 -16.52 5.10
C THR A 111 -3.04 -17.52 4.32
N PHE A 112 -1.96 -16.99 3.68
CA PHE A 112 -1.03 -17.82 2.90
C PHE A 112 -0.01 -18.56 3.78
N LEU A 113 0.22 -18.07 5.00
CA LEU A 113 1.15 -18.66 5.96
C LEU A 113 0.56 -19.91 6.61
N THR A 114 0.46 -20.98 5.84
CA THR A 114 -0.08 -22.29 6.27
C THR A 114 0.59 -23.41 5.50
N PRO A 115 0.92 -24.56 6.15
CA PRO A 115 1.47 -25.74 5.48
C PRO A 115 0.46 -26.45 4.57
N ASP A 116 -0.84 -26.19 4.76
CA ASP A 116 -1.93 -26.86 4.05
C ASP A 116 -2.06 -26.27 2.62
N PRO A 117 -1.76 -27.07 1.56
CA PRO A 117 -1.79 -26.59 0.18
C PRO A 117 -3.22 -26.25 -0.30
N ASP A 118 -4.24 -26.93 0.22
CA ASP A 118 -5.63 -26.71 -0.19
C ASP A 118 -6.14 -25.39 0.39
N LYS A 119 -5.78 -25.07 1.63
CA LYS A 119 -6.06 -23.76 2.21
C LYS A 119 -5.36 -22.64 1.47
N ARG A 120 -4.12 -22.83 1.02
CA ARG A 120 -3.43 -21.82 0.19
C ARG A 120 -4.14 -21.63 -1.16
N ALA A 121 -4.53 -22.72 -1.82
CA ALA A 121 -5.25 -22.66 -3.09
C ALA A 121 -6.60 -21.93 -2.95
N ASP A 122 -7.36 -22.20 -1.89
CA ASP A 122 -8.60 -21.51 -1.56
C ASP A 122 -8.37 -20.00 -1.30
N ASN A 123 -7.32 -19.65 -0.57
CA ASN A 123 -6.97 -18.23 -0.36
C ASN A 123 -6.53 -17.53 -1.64
N ILE A 124 -5.83 -18.19 -2.57
CA ILE A 124 -5.49 -17.66 -3.88
C ILE A 124 -6.77 -17.39 -4.67
N LEU A 125 -7.71 -18.34 -4.71
CA LEU A 125 -8.99 -18.15 -5.38
C LEU A 125 -9.79 -17.00 -4.79
N LYS A 126 -9.90 -16.91 -3.46
CA LYS A 126 -10.56 -15.79 -2.77
C LYS A 126 -9.89 -14.44 -3.08
N THR A 127 -8.55 -14.40 -3.08
CA THR A 127 -7.83 -13.16 -3.41
C THR A 127 -8.03 -12.76 -4.87
N THR A 128 -8.13 -13.70 -5.80
CA THR A 128 -8.51 -13.43 -7.20
C THR A 128 -9.90 -12.79 -7.29
N GLN A 129 -10.86 -13.27 -6.51
CA GLN A 129 -12.20 -12.65 -6.43
C GLN A 129 -12.16 -11.24 -5.84
N LEU A 130 -11.30 -10.99 -4.84
CA LEU A 130 -11.08 -9.67 -4.26
C LEU A 130 -10.44 -8.69 -5.27
N LEU A 131 -9.52 -9.16 -6.09
CA LEU A 131 -8.96 -8.38 -7.21
C LEU A 131 -10.04 -8.03 -8.25
N GLU A 132 -10.99 -8.93 -8.51
CA GLU A 132 -12.12 -8.66 -9.39
C GLU A 132 -13.07 -7.62 -8.78
N GLN A 133 -13.41 -7.73 -7.51
CA GLN A 133 -14.22 -6.72 -6.81
C GLN A 133 -13.55 -5.33 -6.84
N ALA A 134 -12.23 -5.26 -6.62
CA ALA A 134 -11.49 -4.02 -6.72
C ALA A 134 -11.55 -3.42 -8.13
N TYR A 135 -11.41 -4.25 -9.17
CA TYR A 135 -11.57 -3.83 -10.56
C TYR A 135 -12.98 -3.28 -10.85
N ASP A 136 -14.02 -3.96 -10.39
CA ASP A 136 -15.42 -3.52 -10.57
C ASP A 136 -15.70 -2.20 -9.85
N LEU A 137 -15.15 -2.02 -8.66
CA LEU A 137 -15.19 -0.76 -7.92
C LEU A 137 -14.35 0.35 -8.56
N GLY A 138 -13.39 0.01 -9.43
CA GLY A 138 -12.41 0.94 -10.00
C GLY A 138 -11.31 1.32 -9.02
N ILE A 139 -11.04 0.47 -8.03
CA ILE A 139 -10.00 0.66 -7.03
C ILE A 139 -8.65 0.18 -7.58
N PRO A 140 -7.59 1.02 -7.55
CA PRO A 140 -6.31 0.71 -8.19
C PRO A 140 -5.41 -0.22 -7.37
N THR A 141 -5.66 -0.37 -6.06
CA THR A 141 -4.82 -1.18 -5.19
C THR A 141 -5.61 -1.91 -4.12
N ILE A 142 -5.21 -3.14 -3.81
CA ILE A 142 -5.69 -3.88 -2.64
C ILE A 142 -4.57 -4.07 -1.63
N ARG A 143 -4.86 -3.88 -0.35
CA ARG A 143 -3.96 -4.28 0.72
C ARG A 143 -4.02 -5.79 0.88
N VAL A 144 -2.87 -6.45 0.94
CA VAL A 144 -2.72 -7.89 1.14
C VAL A 144 -1.77 -8.20 2.30
N ASN A 145 -1.92 -9.37 2.91
CA ASN A 145 -1.11 -9.83 4.05
C ASN A 145 -0.44 -11.16 3.76
N THR A 146 0.62 -11.49 4.50
CA THR A 146 1.21 -12.83 4.50
C THR A 146 0.31 -13.86 5.18
N GLY A 147 -0.56 -13.43 6.07
CA GLY A 147 -1.22 -14.25 7.07
C GLY A 147 -0.35 -14.42 8.32
N ARG A 148 -0.83 -15.23 9.27
CA ARG A 148 -0.17 -15.49 10.56
C ARG A 148 0.06 -16.99 10.73
N TRP A 149 0.95 -17.37 11.65
CA TRP A 149 1.14 -18.78 12.05
C TRP A 149 -0.12 -19.38 12.71
N GLY A 150 -0.98 -18.52 13.30
CA GLY A 150 -2.23 -18.94 13.92
C GLY A 150 -2.04 -19.72 15.22
N THR A 151 -0.94 -19.49 15.91
CA THR A 151 -0.57 -20.18 17.15
C THR A 151 -0.95 -19.42 18.41
N SER A 152 -1.32 -18.14 18.31
CA SER A 152 -1.91 -17.36 19.40
C SER A 152 -3.33 -17.84 19.69
N LYS A 153 -3.71 -17.89 20.98
CA LYS A 153 -5.02 -18.36 21.42
C LYS A 153 -6.18 -17.49 20.92
N ASN A 154 -5.95 -16.19 20.89
CA ASN A 154 -6.90 -15.17 20.45
C ASN A 154 -6.15 -13.90 20.10
N PHE A 155 -6.86 -12.85 19.68
CA PHE A 155 -6.27 -11.58 19.28
C PHE A 155 -5.64 -10.82 20.45
N ASP A 156 -6.23 -10.87 21.66
CA ASP A 156 -5.66 -10.22 22.84
C ASP A 156 -4.31 -10.84 23.23
N ASP A 157 -4.18 -12.16 23.10
CA ASP A 157 -2.92 -12.86 23.33
C ASP A 157 -1.85 -12.46 22.31
N LEU A 158 -2.23 -12.32 21.03
CA LEU A 158 -1.38 -11.81 19.98
C LEU A 158 -0.89 -10.38 20.31
N MET A 159 -1.80 -9.49 20.73
CA MET A 159 -1.45 -8.10 21.05
C MET A 159 -0.56 -7.98 22.30
N LYS A 160 -0.81 -8.80 23.33
CA LYS A 160 0.10 -8.89 24.50
C LYS A 160 1.51 -9.28 24.09
N ASN A 161 1.65 -10.11 23.05
CA ASN A 161 2.93 -10.53 22.48
C ASN A 161 3.40 -9.61 21.33
N ARG A 162 2.84 -8.40 21.20
CA ARG A 162 3.24 -7.37 20.23
C ARG A 162 3.16 -7.87 18.77
N GLY A 163 2.16 -8.69 18.45
CA GLY A 163 1.97 -9.27 17.14
C GLY A 163 2.89 -10.46 16.81
N ILE A 164 3.74 -10.86 17.76
CA ILE A 164 4.67 -11.98 17.57
C ILE A 164 3.99 -13.29 17.97
N GLU A 165 3.98 -14.24 17.05
CA GLU A 165 3.48 -15.60 17.27
C GLU A 165 4.63 -16.60 17.21
N PRO A 166 4.62 -17.66 18.06
CA PRO A 166 5.48 -18.81 17.85
C PRO A 166 5.21 -19.43 16.46
N ARG A 167 6.25 -19.95 15.84
CA ARG A 167 6.08 -20.72 14.60
C ARG A 167 5.24 -21.96 14.85
N LEU A 168 4.51 -22.39 13.84
CA LEU A 168 3.82 -23.69 13.88
C LEU A 168 4.87 -24.81 14.02
N ALA A 169 4.63 -25.75 14.94
CA ALA A 169 5.57 -26.83 15.23
C ALA A 169 5.91 -27.64 13.96
N GLY A 170 7.19 -27.91 13.77
CA GLY A 170 7.70 -28.66 12.60
C GLY A 170 8.01 -27.81 11.36
N TYR A 171 7.80 -26.48 11.40
CA TYR A 171 8.05 -25.59 10.28
C TYR A 171 8.99 -24.43 10.64
N THR A 172 9.62 -23.87 9.61
CA THR A 172 10.54 -22.74 9.70
C THR A 172 9.95 -21.50 9.04
N ASP A 173 10.55 -20.32 9.28
CA ASP A 173 10.17 -19.10 8.55
C ASP A 173 10.45 -19.24 7.04
N GLU A 174 11.49 -19.98 6.65
CA GLU A 174 11.79 -20.27 5.24
C GLU A 174 10.67 -21.06 4.56
N ASP A 175 10.08 -22.03 5.24
CA ASP A 175 8.90 -22.74 4.73
C ASP A 175 7.73 -21.75 4.54
N GLY A 176 7.51 -20.91 5.52
CA GLY A 176 6.49 -19.86 5.46
C GLY A 176 6.70 -18.86 4.31
N PHE A 177 7.93 -18.38 4.15
CA PHE A 177 8.28 -17.49 3.03
C PHE A 177 8.04 -18.15 1.68
N LYS A 178 8.43 -19.42 1.53
CA LYS A 178 8.18 -20.17 0.31
C LYS A 178 6.68 -20.22 -0.03
N TRP A 179 5.83 -20.55 0.93
CA TRP A 179 4.38 -20.64 0.71
C TRP A 179 3.76 -19.30 0.32
N VAL A 180 4.18 -18.22 0.99
CA VAL A 180 3.70 -16.87 0.73
C VAL A 180 4.15 -16.36 -0.65
N ILE A 181 5.44 -16.55 -0.98
CA ILE A 181 6.00 -16.15 -2.28
C ILE A 181 5.34 -16.91 -3.41
N ASP A 182 5.21 -18.25 -3.31
CA ASP A 182 4.54 -19.08 -4.30
C ASP A 182 3.07 -18.65 -4.53
N SER A 183 2.39 -18.23 -3.45
CA SER A 183 1.01 -17.74 -3.54
C SER A 183 0.92 -16.40 -4.27
N PHE A 184 1.78 -15.43 -3.95
CA PHE A 184 1.79 -14.14 -4.65
C PHE A 184 2.24 -14.28 -6.11
N GLN A 185 3.20 -15.15 -6.43
CA GLN A 185 3.60 -15.42 -7.81
C GLN A 185 2.42 -15.92 -8.67
N LYS A 186 1.52 -16.71 -8.09
CA LYS A 186 0.29 -17.16 -8.77
C LYS A 186 -0.75 -16.05 -8.92
N LEU A 187 -0.77 -15.07 -8.02
CA LEU A 187 -1.69 -13.94 -8.06
C LEU A 187 -1.25 -12.80 -8.99
N VAL A 188 0.06 -12.67 -9.25
CA VAL A 188 0.59 -11.61 -10.12
C VAL A 188 -0.12 -11.53 -11.49
N PRO A 189 -0.32 -12.64 -12.24
CA PRO A 189 -1.02 -12.57 -13.53
C PRO A 189 -2.49 -12.09 -13.39
N GLU A 190 -3.14 -12.42 -12.29
CA GLU A 190 -4.53 -11.99 -12.02
C GLU A 190 -4.61 -10.51 -11.64
N ALA A 191 -3.62 -10.01 -10.90
CA ALA A 191 -3.49 -8.59 -10.59
C ALA A 191 -3.18 -7.76 -11.85
N GLU A 192 -2.20 -8.20 -12.66
CA GLU A 192 -1.85 -7.58 -13.94
C GLU A 192 -3.03 -7.50 -14.90
N LYS A 193 -3.75 -8.61 -15.10
CA LYS A 193 -4.92 -8.67 -15.96
C LYS A 193 -5.99 -7.65 -15.61
N ARG A 194 -6.14 -7.30 -14.32
CA ARG A 194 -7.14 -6.36 -13.83
C ARG A 194 -6.59 -4.94 -13.64
N GLY A 195 -5.27 -4.75 -13.75
CA GLY A 195 -4.64 -3.47 -13.48
C GLY A 195 -4.76 -3.05 -12.01
N VAL A 196 -4.76 -4.00 -11.07
CA VAL A 196 -4.89 -3.77 -9.63
C VAL A 196 -3.61 -4.17 -8.93
N ILE A 197 -2.97 -3.25 -8.23
CA ILE A 197 -1.72 -3.51 -7.51
C ILE A 197 -2.03 -4.18 -6.17
N MET A 198 -1.34 -5.24 -5.85
CA MET A 198 -1.32 -5.82 -4.51
C MET A 198 -0.30 -5.08 -3.66
N GLY A 199 -0.74 -4.41 -2.60
CA GLY A 199 0.13 -3.76 -1.62
C GLY A 199 0.31 -4.68 -0.41
N LEU A 200 1.50 -5.29 -0.28
CA LEU A 200 1.82 -6.12 0.90
C LEU A 200 2.05 -5.23 2.10
N GLU A 201 1.22 -5.39 3.11
CA GLU A 201 1.29 -4.59 4.33
C GLU A 201 2.35 -5.12 5.29
N ASN A 202 3.07 -4.20 5.95
CA ASN A 202 3.83 -4.52 7.16
C ASN A 202 2.83 -4.80 8.30
N HIS A 203 2.52 -6.09 8.46
CA HIS A 203 1.51 -6.59 9.38
C HIS A 203 2.01 -7.86 10.08
N TRP A 204 1.20 -8.44 10.97
CA TRP A 204 1.51 -9.67 11.70
C TRP A 204 1.99 -10.81 10.80
N GLY A 205 2.65 -11.80 11.36
CA GLY A 205 3.24 -12.91 10.63
C GLY A 205 4.59 -12.56 10.02
N LEU A 206 4.86 -12.96 8.77
CA LEU A 206 6.16 -12.71 8.12
C LEU A 206 6.36 -11.24 7.72
N GLY A 207 5.28 -10.45 7.65
CA GLY A 207 5.30 -9.02 7.39
C GLY A 207 5.58 -8.14 8.62
N ILE A 208 5.84 -8.72 9.80
CA ILE A 208 6.08 -7.97 11.04
C ILE A 208 7.41 -7.17 11.02
N THR A 209 8.30 -7.48 10.10
CA THR A 209 9.57 -6.74 9.89
C THR A 209 9.65 -6.19 8.47
N ALA A 210 10.39 -5.11 8.31
CA ALA A 210 10.63 -4.52 6.98
C ALA A 210 11.39 -5.50 6.07
N GLU A 211 12.35 -6.23 6.62
CA GLU A 211 13.11 -7.27 5.91
C GLU A 211 12.19 -8.40 5.44
N GLY A 212 11.21 -8.80 6.26
CA GLY A 212 10.22 -9.84 5.90
C GLY A 212 9.34 -9.41 4.74
N VAL A 213 8.85 -8.16 4.76
CA VAL A 213 8.08 -7.57 3.65
C VAL A 213 8.92 -7.55 2.37
N MET A 214 10.14 -6.99 2.44
CA MET A 214 11.02 -6.89 1.27
C MET A 214 11.45 -8.24 0.73
N LYS A 215 11.69 -9.23 1.60
CA LYS A 215 12.01 -10.61 1.17
C LYS A 215 10.93 -11.18 0.25
N VAL A 216 9.66 -10.91 0.53
CA VAL A 216 8.54 -11.34 -0.33
C VAL A 216 8.49 -10.52 -1.62
N VAL A 217 8.52 -9.19 -1.52
CA VAL A 217 8.43 -8.28 -2.66
C VAL A 217 9.58 -8.52 -3.66
N ASP A 218 10.82 -8.63 -3.17
CA ASP A 218 12.01 -8.84 -4.00
C ASP A 218 12.03 -10.24 -4.65
N ALA A 219 11.49 -11.26 -3.98
CA ALA A 219 11.42 -12.62 -4.52
C ALA A 219 10.33 -12.75 -5.60
N VAL A 220 9.19 -12.08 -5.43
CA VAL A 220 8.11 -12.03 -6.44
C VAL A 220 8.50 -11.14 -7.63
N LYS A 221 9.18 -10.06 -7.37
CA LYS A 221 9.78 -9.14 -8.36
C LYS A 221 8.80 -8.72 -9.47
N SER A 222 7.67 -8.17 -9.07
CA SER A 222 6.62 -7.73 -10.00
C SER A 222 6.14 -6.32 -9.66
N PRO A 223 5.84 -5.46 -10.65
CA PRO A 223 5.21 -4.16 -10.41
C PRO A 223 3.79 -4.29 -9.82
N TRP A 224 3.20 -5.48 -9.89
CA TRP A 224 1.88 -5.78 -9.35
C TRP A 224 1.89 -6.29 -7.90
N LEU A 225 3.08 -6.40 -7.28
CA LEU A 225 3.24 -6.58 -5.84
C LEU A 225 4.20 -5.53 -5.30
N GLN A 226 3.67 -4.59 -4.55
CA GLN A 226 4.37 -3.48 -3.91
C GLN A 226 4.03 -3.43 -2.42
N VAL A 227 4.25 -2.32 -1.74
CA VAL A 227 4.05 -2.19 -0.30
C VAL A 227 2.84 -1.31 0.01
N THR A 228 1.93 -1.77 0.85
CA THR A 228 1.08 -0.91 1.68
C THR A 228 1.83 -0.65 2.98
N LEU A 229 2.21 0.60 3.20
CA LEU A 229 3.04 0.96 4.35
C LEU A 229 2.15 1.46 5.50
N ASP A 230 2.06 0.68 6.57
CA ASP A 230 1.34 1.08 7.77
C ASP A 230 2.29 1.72 8.79
N THR A 231 1.94 2.91 9.28
CA THR A 231 2.78 3.69 10.19
C THR A 231 2.82 3.15 11.62
N GLY A 232 1.83 2.35 12.02
CA GLY A 232 1.65 1.89 13.40
C GLY A 232 1.93 0.41 13.66
N ASN A 233 2.03 -0.42 12.63
CA ASN A 233 2.13 -1.88 12.81
C ASN A 233 3.51 -2.37 13.28
N PHE A 234 4.53 -1.51 13.31
CA PHE A 234 5.83 -1.86 13.92
C PHE A 234 5.85 -1.76 15.45
N LEU A 235 4.83 -1.21 16.09
CA LEU A 235 4.56 -1.13 17.52
C LEU A 235 5.60 -0.40 18.39
N GLU A 236 6.70 0.08 17.84
CA GLU A 236 7.73 0.87 18.51
C GLU A 236 8.67 1.49 17.49
N ASP A 237 9.32 2.58 17.80
CA ASP A 237 10.25 3.35 16.95
C ASP A 237 10.24 2.90 15.46
N PRO A 238 9.22 3.30 14.67
CA PRO A 238 8.99 2.69 13.37
C PRO A 238 9.88 3.27 12.26
N TYR A 239 10.55 4.41 12.50
CA TYR A 239 11.01 5.32 11.45
C TYR A 239 12.04 4.72 10.50
N ASP A 240 13.02 3.98 11.00
CA ASP A 240 14.05 3.37 10.13
C ASP A 240 13.44 2.25 9.25
N ARG A 241 12.46 1.53 9.80
CA ARG A 241 11.70 0.51 9.07
C ARG A 241 10.76 1.14 8.04
N LEU A 242 10.11 2.26 8.40
CA LEU A 242 9.30 3.04 7.45
C LEU A 242 10.18 3.58 6.31
N LYS A 243 11.37 4.11 6.63
CA LYS A 243 12.33 4.60 5.63
C LYS A 243 12.78 3.49 4.66
N GLN A 244 12.96 2.27 5.16
CA GLN A 244 13.33 1.12 4.33
C GLN A 244 12.23 0.76 3.33
N LEU A 245 10.94 0.80 3.73
CA LEU A 245 9.81 0.41 2.89
C LEU A 245 9.26 1.55 2.01
N ALA A 246 9.49 2.81 2.39
CA ALA A 246 8.92 3.97 1.72
C ALA A 246 9.15 4.03 0.19
N PRO A 247 10.33 3.65 -0.36
CA PRO A 247 10.55 3.66 -1.81
C PRO A 247 9.68 2.67 -2.61
N HIS A 248 9.10 1.67 -1.93
CA HIS A 248 8.28 0.62 -2.53
C HIS A 248 6.78 0.82 -2.26
N THR A 249 6.41 1.94 -1.61
CA THR A 249 5.06 2.19 -1.12
C THR A 249 4.12 2.63 -2.25
N VAL A 250 2.96 1.97 -2.36
CA VAL A 250 1.86 2.36 -3.26
C VAL A 250 0.69 2.98 -2.51
N LEU A 251 0.52 2.67 -1.23
CA LEU A 251 -0.47 3.25 -0.34
C LEU A 251 0.13 3.39 1.06
N LEU A 252 0.03 4.58 1.67
CA LEU A 252 0.42 4.82 3.06
C LEU A 252 -0.81 4.75 3.97
N GLN A 253 -0.85 3.82 4.90
CA GLN A 253 -1.84 3.79 5.98
C GLN A 253 -1.30 4.56 7.19
N ALA A 254 -2.00 5.63 7.55
CA ALA A 254 -1.59 6.58 8.57
C ALA A 254 -2.43 6.39 9.84
N LYS A 255 -1.89 5.70 10.85
CA LYS A 255 -2.59 5.41 12.10
C LYS A 255 -2.62 6.60 13.05
N THR A 256 -3.75 6.78 13.72
CA THR A 256 -3.92 7.73 14.83
C THR A 256 -4.67 7.07 15.99
N TYR A 257 -4.46 7.58 17.22
CA TYR A 257 -4.93 6.90 18.44
C TYR A 257 -5.61 7.85 19.41
N TYR A 258 -6.48 8.75 18.93
CA TYR A 258 -7.22 9.67 19.80
C TYR A 258 -8.08 8.92 20.83
N GLY A 259 -8.02 9.35 22.08
CA GLY A 259 -8.67 8.65 23.20
C GLY A 259 -7.95 7.40 23.70
N GLY A 260 -6.69 7.18 23.25
CA GLY A 260 -5.92 5.95 23.45
C GLY A 260 -6.29 4.88 22.43
N GLY A 261 -5.37 3.98 22.12
CA GLY A 261 -5.59 2.92 21.13
C GLY A 261 -6.54 1.83 21.60
N LEU A 262 -7.18 1.17 20.67
CA LEU A 262 -8.01 -0.01 20.95
C LEU A 262 -7.18 -1.15 21.52
N TRP A 263 -6.01 -1.37 20.97
CA TRP A 263 -5.09 -2.46 21.32
C TRP A 263 -3.77 -1.93 21.92
N TYR A 264 -3.21 -0.89 21.32
CA TYR A 264 -2.00 -0.20 21.70
C TYR A 264 -2.08 1.25 21.24
N SER A 265 -1.18 2.09 21.72
CA SER A 265 -1.02 3.47 21.25
C SER A 265 0.44 3.73 20.94
N LEU A 266 0.68 4.44 19.85
CA LEU A 266 2.00 4.97 19.49
C LEU A 266 1.93 6.49 19.41
N ASP A 267 2.95 7.15 19.90
CA ASP A 267 3.18 8.58 19.66
C ASP A 267 3.95 8.72 18.33
N LEU A 268 3.22 8.86 17.23
CA LEU A 268 3.77 8.92 15.88
C LEU A 268 4.12 10.36 15.50
N ASP A 269 5.41 10.63 15.30
CA ASP A 269 5.89 11.91 14.77
C ASP A 269 5.60 12.02 13.26
N TYR A 270 4.44 12.60 12.93
CA TYR A 270 4.03 12.80 11.55
C TYR A 270 4.89 13.82 10.77
N ALA A 271 5.62 14.71 11.43
CA ALA A 271 6.60 15.56 10.77
C ALA A 271 7.77 14.72 10.21
N ARG A 272 8.27 13.78 11.03
CA ARG A 272 9.33 12.84 10.63
C ARG A 272 8.83 11.86 9.55
N ILE A 273 7.62 11.30 9.69
CA ILE A 273 7.02 10.41 8.70
C ILE A 273 6.84 11.13 7.35
N ALA A 274 6.31 12.36 7.36
CA ALA A 274 6.15 13.14 6.13
C ALA A 274 7.50 13.44 5.44
N THR A 275 8.56 13.65 6.22
CA THR A 275 9.91 13.81 5.67
C THR A 275 10.40 12.53 5.00
N ILE A 276 10.25 11.37 5.65
CA ILE A 276 10.59 10.06 5.08
C ILE A 276 9.86 9.83 3.75
N MET A 277 8.56 10.10 3.70
CA MET A 277 7.76 9.89 2.48
C MET A 277 8.15 10.85 1.36
N ARG A 278 8.45 12.12 1.66
CA ARG A 278 8.97 13.06 0.65
C ARG A 278 10.32 12.66 0.11
N GLU A 279 11.24 12.26 0.97
CA GLU A 279 12.59 11.83 0.59
C GLU A 279 12.58 10.55 -0.28
N SER A 280 11.59 9.68 -0.08
CA SER A 280 11.40 8.47 -0.91
C SER A 280 10.81 8.75 -2.30
N GLY A 281 10.33 9.97 -2.54
CA GLY A 281 9.62 10.33 -3.77
C GLY A 281 8.17 9.85 -3.83
N TYR A 282 7.59 9.42 -2.72
CA TYR A 282 6.20 8.97 -2.65
C TYR A 282 5.23 10.11 -3.03
N THR A 283 4.27 9.81 -3.89
CA THR A 283 3.27 10.77 -4.38
C THR A 283 1.83 10.21 -4.33
N GLY A 284 1.66 9.04 -3.72
CA GLY A 284 0.37 8.37 -3.62
C GLY A 284 -0.56 8.94 -2.56
N TYR A 285 -1.62 8.21 -2.26
CA TYR A 285 -2.59 8.54 -1.23
C TYR A 285 -2.09 8.23 0.19
N LEU A 286 -2.50 9.08 1.14
CA LEU A 286 -2.50 8.72 2.55
C LEU A 286 -3.90 8.20 2.91
N SER A 287 -3.99 7.01 3.48
CA SER A 287 -5.21 6.45 4.04
C SER A 287 -5.19 6.58 5.56
N LEU A 288 -6.01 7.48 6.10
CA LEU A 288 -6.15 7.58 7.55
C LEU A 288 -6.76 6.29 8.12
N GLU A 289 -6.09 5.69 9.09
CA GLU A 289 -6.63 4.65 9.98
C GLU A 289 -6.67 5.16 11.42
N MET A 290 -7.80 5.72 11.83
CA MET A 290 -8.03 6.10 13.21
C MET A 290 -8.37 4.83 14.02
N GLU A 291 -7.48 4.43 14.92
CA GLU A 291 -7.57 3.22 15.76
C GLU A 291 -7.69 3.57 17.24
N GLY A 292 -8.21 4.76 17.54
CA GLY A 292 -8.42 5.26 18.89
C GLY A 292 -9.82 4.95 19.42
N LYS A 293 -10.00 5.16 20.74
CA LYS A 293 -11.26 4.94 21.46
C LYS A 293 -12.20 6.13 21.42
N GLU A 294 -11.73 7.30 20.98
CA GLU A 294 -12.56 8.48 20.85
C GLU A 294 -13.59 8.29 19.72
N ASP A 295 -14.78 8.90 19.88
CA ASP A 295 -15.84 8.84 18.87
C ASP A 295 -15.32 9.25 17.47
N PRO A 296 -15.59 8.45 16.43
CA PRO A 296 -15.09 8.70 15.07
C PRO A 296 -15.48 10.08 14.52
N LEU A 297 -16.66 10.62 14.87
CA LEU A 297 -17.08 11.94 14.40
C LEU A 297 -16.24 13.09 14.97
N THR A 298 -15.51 12.83 16.06
CA THR A 298 -14.58 13.79 16.67
C THR A 298 -13.13 13.47 16.31
N ALA A 299 -12.74 12.21 16.37
CA ALA A 299 -11.35 11.78 16.21
C ALA A 299 -10.87 11.82 14.75
N VAL A 300 -11.73 11.43 13.80
CA VAL A 300 -11.38 11.41 12.37
C VAL A 300 -11.09 12.81 11.82
N PRO A 301 -11.89 13.86 12.08
CA PRO A 301 -11.54 15.23 11.69
C PRO A 301 -10.22 15.72 12.31
N LYS A 302 -9.99 15.46 13.61
CA LYS A 302 -8.70 15.81 14.27
C LYS A 302 -7.51 15.12 13.60
N SER A 303 -7.70 13.86 13.22
CA SER A 303 -6.67 13.10 12.51
C SER A 303 -6.39 13.67 11.12
N LEU A 304 -7.43 14.09 10.39
CA LEU A 304 -7.29 14.74 9.10
C LEU A 304 -6.51 16.07 9.21
N GLU A 305 -6.81 16.88 10.23
CA GLU A 305 -6.08 18.13 10.50
C GLU A 305 -4.59 17.86 10.78
N LEU A 306 -4.30 16.84 11.59
CA LEU A 306 -2.92 16.42 11.87
C LEU A 306 -2.19 16.02 10.58
N LEU A 307 -2.79 15.21 9.72
CA LEU A 307 -2.17 14.78 8.47
C LEU A 307 -1.98 15.96 7.51
N ARG A 308 -2.99 16.83 7.36
CA ARG A 308 -2.90 18.04 6.52
C ARG A 308 -1.78 18.98 6.96
N LYS A 309 -1.58 19.13 8.26
CA LYS A 309 -0.51 19.97 8.83
C LYS A 309 0.88 19.52 8.34
N HIS A 310 1.11 18.23 8.15
CA HIS A 310 2.44 17.69 7.86
C HIS A 310 2.65 17.29 6.39
N PHE A 311 1.56 17.03 5.66
CA PHE A 311 1.60 16.53 4.28
C PHE A 311 1.05 17.53 3.22
N SER A 312 0.71 18.75 3.63
CA SER A 312 0.28 19.81 2.68
C SER A 312 1.44 20.56 2.09
#